data_343ee879e4d8759421cd0e1336d3ea9f
#
_entry.id   343ee879e4d8759421cd0e1336d3ea9f
#
_cell.length_a   1.000
_cell.length_b   1.000
_cell.length_c   1.000
_cell.angle_alpha   90.00
_cell.angle_beta   90.00
_cell.angle_gamma   90.00
#
_symmetry.space_group_name_H-M   'P 1'
#
loop_
_entity.id
_entity.type
_entity.pdbx_description
1 polymer ?
#
loop_
_entity_poly.entity_id
_entity_poly.type
_entity_poly.pdbx_seq_one_letter_code
_entity_poly.pdbx_strand_id
1 'polypeptide(L)'
;MKTRLSISFFILAATLSSCCKKEVKDIVSVSFPEAPIEIMSNEDVGMNLINYFNILQLPEGGYRMYFSGYKADECGPDWDNQNLYYAESPDGIHFEMRGKVMDSIVEQTVFFTGDKDLPYGMVGRVRENKKFKMYMWKSKDGLVFEGKVLLSTRWNDTQCVMIPRDGRFKLYTRTWDEEHKDRKNAVAEFTPDGELLKDITPLAGDFLYNPAACPVDGRRDILFPTYLNNMYPGMSDTCFFKCFVVDGLYSKELECDLNRWVEPEEKWVLAAPGFIRIGDDLYLAYNTRTYSHDTPRADDVVTKYKLIKAVIGYE
;
A
#
# COMPACT_ATOMS: atom_id res chain seq x y z
N MET A 1 35.20 35.91 -66.99
CA MET A 1 34.25 35.66 -65.93
C MET A 1 34.77 34.48 -65.13
N LYS A 2 35.34 34.74 -63.93
CA LYS A 2 35.84 33.65 -63.07
C LYS A 2 34.89 33.55 -61.88
N THR A 3 34.11 32.50 -61.78
CA THR A 3 33.16 32.22 -60.70
C THR A 3 33.98 31.57 -59.57
N ARG A 4 34.02 32.23 -58.38
CA ARG A 4 34.59 31.68 -57.16
C ARG A 4 33.53 30.87 -56.44
N LEU A 5 33.78 29.56 -56.27
CA LEU A 5 33.01 28.70 -55.40
C LEU A 5 33.52 28.91 -53.95
N SER A 6 32.65 29.43 -53.11
CA SER A 6 32.90 29.47 -51.65
C SER A 6 32.39 28.18 -51.02
N ILE A 7 33.31 27.37 -50.50
CA ILE A 7 33.00 26.18 -49.70
C ILE A 7 32.88 26.63 -48.24
N SER A 8 31.65 26.66 -47.73
CA SER A 8 31.38 26.89 -46.31
C SER A 8 31.55 25.57 -45.53
N PHE A 9 32.56 25.48 -44.71
CA PHE A 9 32.73 24.41 -43.74
C PHE A 9 31.75 24.62 -42.58
N PHE A 10 30.74 23.78 -42.48
CA PHE A 10 29.96 23.63 -41.26
C PHE A 10 30.73 22.76 -40.28
N ILE A 11 31.29 23.39 -39.25
CA ILE A 11 31.84 22.67 -38.09
C ILE A 11 30.64 22.26 -37.25
N LEU A 12 30.28 20.99 -37.34
CA LEU A 12 29.30 20.34 -36.46
C LEU A 12 29.96 20.16 -35.06
N ALA A 13 29.74 21.09 -34.17
CA ALA A 13 30.13 20.94 -32.77
C ALA A 13 29.25 19.85 -32.13
N ALA A 14 29.77 18.61 -32.10
CA ALA A 14 29.17 17.55 -31.28
C ALA A 14 29.34 17.94 -29.81
N THR A 15 28.30 18.54 -29.26
CA THR A 15 28.18 18.65 -27.82
C THR A 15 28.02 17.25 -27.26
N LEU A 16 29.13 16.69 -26.78
CA LEU A 16 29.12 15.54 -25.90
C LEU A 16 28.34 15.94 -24.65
N SER A 17 27.04 15.71 -24.65
CA SER A 17 26.21 15.72 -23.45
C SER A 17 26.74 14.60 -22.57
N SER A 18 27.63 14.96 -21.65
CA SER A 18 28.04 14.09 -20.55
C SER A 18 26.78 13.80 -19.74
N CYS A 19 26.10 12.70 -20.07
CA CYS A 19 25.15 12.09 -19.15
C CYS A 19 25.93 11.67 -17.92
N CYS A 20 26.05 12.56 -16.94
CA CYS A 20 26.34 12.15 -15.57
C CYS A 20 25.25 11.17 -15.18
N LYS A 21 25.54 9.87 -15.29
CA LYS A 21 24.75 8.85 -14.63
C LYS A 21 24.81 9.22 -13.14
N LYS A 22 23.72 9.78 -12.61
CA LYS A 22 23.58 9.90 -11.15
C LYS A 22 23.82 8.51 -10.59
N GLU A 23 24.87 8.40 -9.81
CA GLU A 23 25.17 7.15 -9.11
C GLU A 23 23.93 6.80 -8.26
N VAL A 24 23.31 5.67 -8.56
CA VAL A 24 22.12 5.25 -7.84
C VAL A 24 22.61 4.65 -6.55
N LYS A 25 22.52 5.42 -5.46
CA LYS A 25 22.89 4.98 -4.12
C LYS A 25 22.05 3.77 -3.71
N ASP A 26 22.67 2.81 -3.05
CA ASP A 26 21.96 1.67 -2.49
C ASP A 26 21.13 2.10 -1.28
N ILE A 27 19.94 1.48 -1.15
CA ILE A 27 19.09 1.64 0.03
C ILE A 27 19.50 0.55 1.01
N VAL A 28 19.84 0.94 2.22
CA VAL A 28 20.37 0.02 3.25
C VAL A 28 19.47 -0.12 4.47
N SER A 29 18.68 0.91 4.78
CA SER A 29 17.85 0.90 5.98
C SER A 29 16.58 1.75 5.85
N VAL A 30 15.59 1.44 6.71
CA VAL A 30 14.50 2.34 7.06
C VAL A 30 14.43 2.45 8.58
N SER A 31 14.59 3.65 9.10
CA SER A 31 14.58 3.93 10.53
C SER A 31 13.41 4.82 10.93
N PHE A 32 13.01 4.71 12.19
CA PHE A 32 11.86 5.40 12.78
C PHE A 32 12.30 6.17 14.03
N PRO A 33 12.82 7.40 13.85
CA PRO A 33 13.51 8.14 14.92
C PRO A 33 12.58 8.61 16.05
N GLU A 34 11.29 8.77 15.78
CA GLU A 34 10.31 9.36 16.68
C GLU A 34 9.20 8.35 17.01
N ALA A 35 8.56 8.53 18.16
CA ALA A 35 7.42 7.70 18.56
C ALA A 35 6.23 7.86 17.59
N PRO A 36 5.40 6.82 17.41
CA PRO A 36 4.23 6.90 16.57
C PRO A 36 3.16 7.86 17.12
N ILE A 37 2.42 8.47 16.21
CA ILE A 37 1.27 9.33 16.49
C ILE A 37 0.01 8.51 16.19
N GLU A 38 -0.90 8.40 17.14
CA GLU A 38 -2.24 7.88 16.88
C GLU A 38 -3.08 8.91 16.14
N ILE A 39 -3.72 8.50 15.05
CA ILE A 39 -4.49 9.40 14.17
C ILE A 39 -5.99 9.08 14.14
N MET A 40 -6.37 7.87 14.52
CA MET A 40 -7.77 7.42 14.58
C MET A 40 -7.87 6.07 15.28
N SER A 41 -8.95 5.87 16.03
CA SER A 41 -9.36 4.55 16.54
C SER A 41 -10.78 4.20 16.09
N ASN A 42 -11.17 2.94 16.25
CA ASN A 42 -12.56 2.54 15.99
C ASN A 42 -13.53 3.20 16.99
N GLU A 43 -13.09 3.51 18.19
CA GLU A 43 -13.88 4.22 19.21
C GLU A 43 -14.16 5.66 18.78
N ASP A 44 -13.17 6.38 18.22
CA ASP A 44 -13.32 7.77 17.78
C ASP A 44 -14.37 7.92 16.67
N VAL A 45 -14.53 6.90 15.84
CA VAL A 45 -15.51 6.92 14.73
C VAL A 45 -16.79 6.15 15.01
N GLY A 46 -16.94 5.62 16.23
CA GLY A 46 -18.15 4.90 16.66
C GLY A 46 -18.40 3.63 15.84
N MET A 47 -17.32 2.91 15.48
CA MET A 47 -17.39 1.65 14.75
C MET A 47 -16.96 0.48 15.63
N ASN A 48 -17.49 -0.71 15.35
CA ASN A 48 -17.07 -1.93 16.03
C ASN A 48 -15.67 -2.38 15.57
N LEU A 49 -15.34 -2.13 14.32
CA LEU A 49 -14.02 -2.42 13.75
C LEU A 49 -13.68 -1.40 12.68
N ILE A 50 -12.44 -0.94 12.66
CA ILE A 50 -11.77 -0.37 11.50
C ILE A 50 -10.61 -1.28 11.11
N ASN A 51 -10.30 -1.34 9.80
CA ASN A 51 -9.33 -2.30 9.30
C ASN A 51 -8.44 -1.65 8.24
N TYR A 52 -8.15 -2.34 7.17
CA TYR A 52 -7.29 -1.89 6.06
C TYR A 52 -7.53 -0.44 5.68
N PHE A 53 -6.49 0.37 5.68
CA PHE A 53 -6.59 1.76 5.29
C PHE A 53 -5.43 2.21 4.42
N ASN A 54 -5.66 3.26 3.66
CA ASN A 54 -4.60 4.01 3.00
C ASN A 54 -4.94 5.50 2.98
N ILE A 55 -3.91 6.33 2.92
CA ILE A 55 -4.03 7.78 2.92
C ILE A 55 -3.48 8.32 1.60
N LEU A 56 -4.21 9.24 0.97
CA LEU A 56 -3.78 9.98 -0.20
C LEU A 56 -3.62 11.46 0.14
N GLN A 57 -2.55 12.08 -0.32
CA GLN A 57 -2.43 13.54 -0.35
C GLN A 57 -3.20 14.04 -1.58
N LEU A 58 -4.19 14.90 -1.37
CA LEU A 58 -5.04 15.40 -2.45
C LEU A 58 -4.33 16.49 -3.28
N PRO A 59 -4.54 16.53 -4.60
CA PRO A 59 -3.92 17.54 -5.46
C PRO A 59 -4.30 18.99 -5.09
N GLU A 60 -5.52 19.18 -4.59
CA GLU A 60 -6.04 20.46 -4.12
C GLU A 60 -5.58 20.85 -2.71
N GLY A 61 -4.84 19.98 -2.05
CA GLY A 61 -4.37 20.12 -0.67
C GLY A 61 -5.19 19.30 0.32
N GLY A 62 -4.58 19.04 1.49
CA GLY A 62 -5.12 18.13 2.50
C GLY A 62 -4.95 16.65 2.15
N TYR A 63 -5.60 15.80 2.93
CA TYR A 63 -5.44 14.35 2.89
C TYR A 63 -6.78 13.66 2.99
N ARG A 64 -6.92 12.55 2.29
CA ARG A 64 -8.07 11.66 2.40
C ARG A 64 -7.61 10.27 2.76
N MET A 65 -8.17 9.74 3.83
CA MET A 65 -8.01 8.36 4.28
C MET A 65 -9.20 7.53 3.82
N TYR A 66 -8.92 6.38 3.24
CA TYR A 66 -9.93 5.36 2.95
C TYR A 66 -9.67 4.16 3.85
N PHE A 67 -10.73 3.61 4.43
CA PHE A 67 -10.58 2.47 5.33
C PHE A 67 -11.79 1.55 5.30
N SER A 68 -11.53 0.25 5.47
CA SER A 68 -12.58 -0.74 5.70
C SER A 68 -13.03 -0.69 7.14
N GLY A 69 -14.29 -0.91 7.36
CA GLY A 69 -14.83 -1.04 8.69
C GLY A 69 -16.23 -1.60 8.71
N TYR A 70 -16.76 -1.88 9.90
CA TYR A 70 -18.15 -2.20 10.05
C TYR A 70 -18.76 -1.60 11.31
N LYS A 71 -20.06 -1.37 11.23
CA LYS A 71 -20.95 -1.14 12.37
C LYS A 71 -21.87 -2.34 12.49
N ALA A 72 -22.16 -2.77 13.71
CA ALA A 72 -22.96 -3.98 13.96
C ALA A 72 -24.36 -3.92 13.36
N ASP A 73 -24.94 -2.72 13.24
CA ASP A 73 -26.24 -2.46 12.64
C ASP A 73 -26.21 -2.42 11.09
N GLU A 74 -25.03 -2.28 10.47
CA GLU A 74 -24.91 -2.19 9.00
C GLU A 74 -24.56 -3.51 8.34
N CYS A 75 -23.62 -4.28 8.87
CA CYS A 75 -23.09 -5.45 8.14
C CYS A 75 -22.74 -6.67 8.99
N GLY A 76 -22.93 -6.64 10.31
CA GLY A 76 -22.64 -7.77 11.20
C GLY A 76 -21.14 -8.07 11.39
N PRO A 77 -20.79 -8.91 12.38
CA PRO A 77 -19.42 -9.12 12.82
C PRO A 77 -18.68 -10.15 11.94
N ASP A 78 -18.52 -9.89 10.68
CA ASP A 78 -17.76 -10.72 9.75
C ASP A 78 -16.56 -9.95 9.21
N TRP A 79 -15.35 -10.43 9.44
CA TRP A 79 -14.12 -9.84 8.92
C TRP A 79 -14.14 -9.67 7.39
N ASP A 80 -14.91 -10.50 6.72
CA ASP A 80 -15.04 -10.54 5.27
C ASP A 80 -16.21 -9.69 4.74
N ASN A 81 -16.99 -9.06 5.63
CA ASN A 81 -18.15 -8.25 5.27
C ASN A 81 -18.00 -6.84 5.85
N GLN A 82 -17.18 -6.04 5.22
CA GLN A 82 -16.90 -4.68 5.61
C GLN A 82 -17.32 -3.71 4.52
N ASN A 83 -17.55 -2.47 4.91
CA ASN A 83 -17.81 -1.37 4.00
C ASN A 83 -16.57 -0.48 3.90
N LEU A 84 -16.47 0.26 2.81
CA LEU A 84 -15.45 1.28 2.62
C LEU A 84 -15.98 2.63 3.10
N TYR A 85 -15.22 3.26 3.96
CA TYR A 85 -15.46 4.60 4.48
C TYR A 85 -14.30 5.53 4.13
N TYR A 86 -14.52 6.83 4.33
CA TYR A 86 -13.47 7.82 4.18
C TYR A 86 -13.51 8.87 5.28
N ALA A 87 -12.33 9.41 5.56
CA ALA A 87 -12.09 10.54 6.44
C ALA A 87 -11.19 11.55 5.74
N GLU A 88 -11.28 12.80 6.11
CA GLU A 88 -10.47 13.89 5.55
C GLU A 88 -9.71 14.62 6.64
N SER A 89 -8.55 15.14 6.28
CA SER A 89 -7.68 15.91 7.16
C SER A 89 -7.00 17.05 6.39
N PRO A 90 -6.91 18.25 6.97
CA PRO A 90 -6.14 19.34 6.37
C PRO A 90 -4.63 19.16 6.51
N ASP A 91 -4.17 18.44 7.51
CA ASP A 91 -2.76 18.31 7.91
C ASP A 91 -2.19 16.87 7.83
N GLY A 92 -3.03 15.87 7.55
CA GLY A 92 -2.66 14.47 7.48
C GLY A 92 -2.57 13.76 8.84
N ILE A 93 -2.92 14.44 9.94
CA ILE A 93 -2.87 13.92 11.30
C ILE A 93 -4.27 13.90 11.93
N HIS A 94 -5.01 15.00 11.83
CA HIS A 94 -6.33 15.14 12.43
C HIS A 94 -7.41 14.79 11.41
N PHE A 95 -7.85 13.55 11.40
CA PHE A 95 -8.85 13.04 10.47
C PHE A 95 -10.26 13.13 11.03
N GLU A 96 -11.19 13.63 10.21
CA GLU A 96 -12.61 13.63 10.49
C GLU A 96 -13.33 12.65 9.55
N MET A 97 -14.06 11.69 10.10
CA MET A 97 -14.89 10.79 9.30
C MET A 97 -15.97 11.57 8.55
N ARG A 98 -16.10 11.29 7.24
CA ARG A 98 -17.05 11.96 6.34
C ARG A 98 -18.21 11.07 5.92
N GLY A 99 -17.96 9.78 5.67
CA GLY A 99 -19.02 8.89 5.26
C GLY A 99 -18.58 7.57 4.67
N LYS A 100 -19.56 6.87 4.11
CA LYS A 100 -19.39 5.61 3.43
C LYS A 100 -19.24 5.82 1.92
N VAL A 101 -18.31 5.08 1.32
CA VAL A 101 -18.00 5.12 -0.13
C VAL A 101 -18.62 3.93 -0.86
N MET A 102 -18.49 2.72 -0.30
CA MET A 102 -18.94 1.50 -0.96
C MET A 102 -19.28 0.42 0.06
N ASP A 103 -20.26 -0.41 -0.28
CA ASP A 103 -20.63 -1.59 0.52
C ASP A 103 -19.83 -2.83 0.11
N SER A 104 -19.65 -3.75 1.05
CA SER A 104 -19.17 -5.12 0.82
C SER A 104 -17.83 -5.21 0.08
N ILE A 105 -16.86 -4.41 0.50
CA ILE A 105 -15.48 -4.42 -0.01
C ILE A 105 -14.49 -4.51 1.15
N VAL A 106 -13.43 -5.31 0.98
CA VAL A 106 -12.36 -5.46 1.96
C VAL A 106 -10.99 -5.38 1.28
N GLU A 107 -9.96 -5.08 2.09
CA GLU A 107 -8.57 -5.04 1.64
C GLU A 107 -8.36 -4.15 0.40
N GLN A 108 -8.99 -2.99 0.44
CA GLN A 108 -8.91 -2.03 -0.65
C GLN A 108 -7.69 -1.12 -0.54
N THR A 109 -7.26 -0.64 -1.68
CA THR A 109 -6.30 0.45 -1.81
C THR A 109 -6.79 1.42 -2.88
N VAL A 110 -6.88 2.70 -2.53
CA VAL A 110 -7.18 3.78 -3.46
C VAL A 110 -5.87 4.44 -3.87
N PHE A 111 -5.72 4.80 -5.13
CA PHE A 111 -4.50 5.35 -5.71
C PHE A 111 -4.82 6.34 -6.84
N PHE A 112 -3.82 7.15 -7.23
CA PHE A 112 -3.95 8.01 -8.40
C PHE A 112 -3.59 7.25 -9.67
N THR A 113 -4.47 7.30 -10.68
CA THR A 113 -4.31 6.61 -11.97
C THR A 113 -3.36 7.33 -12.92
N GLY A 114 -3.21 8.65 -12.76
CA GLY A 114 -2.57 9.52 -13.74
C GLY A 114 -3.49 9.92 -14.91
N ASP A 115 -4.68 9.35 -15.00
CA ASP A 115 -5.72 9.75 -15.96
C ASP A 115 -6.37 11.07 -15.49
N LYS A 116 -6.57 12.01 -16.43
CA LYS A 116 -7.17 13.31 -16.10
C LYS A 116 -8.67 13.25 -15.91
N ASP A 117 -9.35 12.34 -16.59
CA ASP A 117 -10.80 12.20 -16.55
C ASP A 117 -11.26 11.31 -15.39
N LEU A 118 -10.44 10.31 -15.03
CA LEU A 118 -10.68 9.36 -13.94
C LEU A 118 -9.44 9.26 -13.04
N PRO A 119 -9.10 10.33 -12.30
CA PRO A 119 -7.83 10.44 -11.57
C PRO A 119 -7.68 9.44 -10.42
N TYR A 120 -8.77 8.87 -9.92
CA TYR A 120 -8.72 7.89 -8.84
C TYR A 120 -8.97 6.48 -9.35
N GLY A 121 -8.14 5.55 -8.91
CA GLY A 121 -8.34 4.11 -9.04
C GLY A 121 -8.51 3.48 -7.66
N MET A 122 -9.22 2.38 -7.61
CA MET A 122 -9.34 1.54 -6.42
C MET A 122 -9.19 0.08 -6.81
N VAL A 123 -8.42 -0.66 -6.03
CA VAL A 123 -8.38 -2.11 -6.10
C VAL A 123 -8.88 -2.67 -4.78
N GLY A 124 -9.61 -3.77 -4.80
CA GLY A 124 -10.12 -4.38 -3.58
C GLY A 124 -10.79 -5.73 -3.84
N ARG A 125 -11.13 -6.42 -2.74
CA ARG A 125 -11.78 -7.72 -2.79
C ARG A 125 -13.28 -7.60 -2.53
N VAL A 126 -14.05 -8.35 -3.32
CA VAL A 126 -15.48 -8.52 -3.12
C VAL A 126 -15.77 -10.01 -2.97
N ARG A 127 -16.62 -10.36 -2.00
CA ARG A 127 -17.08 -11.72 -1.80
C ARG A 127 -18.28 -12.01 -2.68
N GLU A 128 -18.11 -12.87 -3.68
CA GLU A 128 -19.16 -13.31 -4.59
C GLU A 128 -19.27 -14.83 -4.57
N ASN A 129 -20.46 -15.37 -4.31
CA ASN A 129 -20.70 -16.81 -4.22
C ASN A 129 -19.74 -17.55 -3.28
N LYS A 130 -19.50 -16.97 -2.10
CA LYS A 130 -18.57 -17.48 -1.07
C LYS A 130 -17.08 -17.50 -1.48
N LYS A 131 -16.73 -16.86 -2.59
CA LYS A 131 -15.34 -16.73 -3.06
C LYS A 131 -14.97 -15.27 -3.16
N PHE A 132 -13.74 -14.96 -2.83
CA PHE A 132 -13.19 -13.64 -3.05
C PHE A 132 -12.72 -13.48 -4.49
N LYS A 133 -12.98 -12.32 -5.04
CA LYS A 133 -12.48 -11.88 -6.34
C LYS A 133 -11.91 -10.49 -6.19
N MET A 134 -10.82 -10.23 -6.89
CA MET A 134 -10.18 -8.92 -6.92
C MET A 134 -10.68 -8.12 -8.10
N TYR A 135 -11.07 -6.91 -7.83
CA TYR A 135 -11.57 -5.97 -8.83
C TYR A 135 -10.84 -4.64 -8.77
N MET A 136 -10.87 -3.94 -9.89
CA MET A 136 -10.47 -2.55 -10.01
C MET A 136 -11.67 -1.70 -10.41
N TRP A 137 -11.71 -0.50 -9.89
CA TRP A 137 -12.67 0.56 -10.23
C TRP A 137 -11.95 1.85 -10.51
N LYS A 138 -12.61 2.79 -11.18
CA LYS A 138 -12.13 4.15 -11.40
C LYS A 138 -13.15 5.17 -10.90
N SER A 139 -12.68 6.38 -10.59
CA SER A 139 -13.51 7.46 -10.08
C SER A 139 -12.99 8.83 -10.49
N LYS A 140 -13.90 9.80 -10.65
CA LYS A 140 -13.58 11.20 -10.91
C LYS A 140 -13.22 11.96 -9.64
N ASP A 141 -13.84 11.63 -8.53
CA ASP A 141 -13.79 12.37 -7.26
C ASP A 141 -13.22 11.55 -6.10
N GLY A 142 -12.95 10.25 -6.35
CA GLY A 142 -12.52 9.31 -5.32
C GLY A 142 -13.64 8.88 -4.36
N LEU A 143 -14.90 9.22 -4.63
CA LEU A 143 -16.04 8.88 -3.78
C LEU A 143 -17.05 7.98 -4.50
N VAL A 144 -17.27 8.20 -5.79
CA VAL A 144 -18.12 7.36 -6.62
C VAL A 144 -17.25 6.55 -7.56
N PHE A 145 -17.13 5.25 -7.30
CA PHE A 145 -16.32 4.32 -8.07
C PHE A 145 -17.17 3.50 -9.04
N GLU A 146 -16.77 3.50 -10.30
CA GLU A 146 -17.48 2.88 -11.42
C GLU A 146 -16.54 2.01 -12.28
N GLY A 147 -17.09 1.32 -13.27
CA GLY A 147 -16.30 0.56 -14.24
C GLY A 147 -15.61 -0.67 -13.64
N LYS A 148 -16.33 -1.46 -12.85
CA LYS A 148 -15.83 -2.68 -12.18
C LYS A 148 -15.17 -3.64 -13.18
N VAL A 149 -13.84 -3.82 -13.07
CA VAL A 149 -13.03 -4.73 -13.88
C VAL A 149 -12.49 -5.85 -13.01
N LEU A 150 -12.72 -7.10 -13.43
CA LEU A 150 -12.18 -8.27 -12.73
C LEU A 150 -10.69 -8.41 -13.02
N LEU A 151 -9.84 -8.28 -11.98
CA LEU A 151 -8.40 -8.47 -12.08
C LEU A 151 -8.02 -9.95 -11.90
N SER A 152 -8.57 -10.63 -10.91
CA SER A 152 -8.27 -12.05 -10.66
C SER A 152 -9.32 -12.76 -9.83
N THR A 153 -9.46 -14.07 -10.10
CA THR A 153 -10.22 -15.03 -9.29
C THR A 153 -9.32 -15.97 -8.49
N ARG A 154 -7.99 -15.91 -8.71
CA ARG A 154 -7.02 -16.84 -8.12
C ARG A 154 -6.50 -16.34 -6.77
N TRP A 155 -6.62 -15.06 -6.49
CA TRP A 155 -6.01 -14.41 -5.34
C TRP A 155 -6.98 -14.41 -4.18
N ASN A 156 -6.98 -15.48 -3.40
CA ASN A 156 -7.94 -15.67 -2.32
C ASN A 156 -7.61 -14.87 -1.06
N ASP A 157 -6.37 -14.39 -0.93
CA ASP A 157 -5.84 -13.78 0.29
C ASP A 157 -5.00 -12.56 -0.07
N THR A 158 -5.64 -11.47 -0.42
CA THR A 158 -4.92 -10.35 -1.00
C THR A 158 -5.27 -9.05 -0.34
N GLN A 159 -4.41 -8.61 0.53
CA GLN A 159 -4.21 -7.20 0.62
C GLN A 159 -3.31 -6.78 -0.53
N CYS A 160 -3.69 -5.73 -1.25
CA CYS A 160 -2.97 -5.30 -2.42
C CYS A 160 -2.62 -3.82 -2.32
N VAL A 161 -1.46 -3.48 -2.82
CA VAL A 161 -1.03 -2.11 -3.01
C VAL A 161 -0.77 -1.91 -4.50
N MET A 162 -1.48 -0.96 -5.10
CA MET A 162 -1.31 -0.62 -6.50
C MET A 162 -0.38 0.58 -6.63
N ILE A 163 0.69 0.42 -7.41
CA ILE A 163 1.67 1.48 -7.67
C ILE A 163 1.67 1.81 -9.15
N PRO A 164 1.30 3.04 -9.54
CA PRO A 164 1.49 3.53 -10.91
C PRO A 164 2.97 3.60 -11.25
N ARG A 165 3.36 3.07 -12.40
CA ARG A 165 4.73 3.14 -12.89
C ARG A 165 4.82 3.00 -14.40
N ASP A 166 5.36 4.01 -15.07
CA ASP A 166 5.62 3.99 -16.53
C ASP A 166 4.42 3.57 -17.38
N GLY A 167 3.24 4.12 -17.10
CA GLY A 167 2.00 3.81 -17.81
C GLY A 167 1.43 2.43 -17.52
N ARG A 168 1.87 1.78 -16.45
CA ARG A 168 1.36 0.52 -15.92
C ARG A 168 1.06 0.64 -14.45
N PHE A 169 0.42 -0.38 -13.90
CA PHE A 169 0.28 -0.56 -12.47
C PHE A 169 1.00 -1.82 -12.02
N LYS A 170 1.85 -1.71 -11.02
CA LYS A 170 2.33 -2.83 -10.23
C LYS A 170 1.35 -3.09 -9.10
N LEU A 171 0.90 -4.33 -8.98
CA LEU A 171 0.10 -4.81 -7.87
C LEU A 171 0.97 -5.67 -6.98
N TYR A 172 1.29 -5.19 -5.79
CA TYR A 172 1.88 -6.01 -4.74
C TYR A 172 0.76 -6.70 -3.96
N THR A 173 0.88 -7.99 -3.81
CA THR A 173 -0.10 -8.84 -3.16
C THR A 173 0.60 -10.02 -2.51
N ARG A 174 -0.16 -10.94 -1.98
CA ARG A 174 0.35 -12.24 -1.52
C ARG A 174 -0.31 -13.35 -2.31
N THR A 175 0.42 -14.46 -2.47
CA THR A 175 -0.07 -15.66 -3.13
C THR A 175 0.31 -16.89 -2.33
N TRP A 176 -0.39 -17.98 -2.57
CA TRP A 176 -0.05 -19.28 -2.01
C TRP A 176 1.14 -19.88 -2.75
N ASP A 177 2.14 -20.35 -2.01
CA ASP A 177 3.27 -21.08 -2.54
C ASP A 177 3.04 -22.58 -2.31
N GLU A 178 2.83 -23.33 -3.38
CA GLU A 178 2.57 -24.76 -3.32
C GLU A 178 3.79 -25.59 -2.88
N GLU A 179 5.00 -25.11 -3.16
CA GLU A 179 6.24 -25.78 -2.77
C GLU A 179 6.44 -25.75 -1.25
N HIS A 180 6.25 -24.57 -0.65
CA HIS A 180 6.48 -24.36 0.78
C HIS A 180 5.21 -24.47 1.61
N LYS A 181 4.04 -24.69 0.98
CA LYS A 181 2.71 -24.75 1.63
C LYS A 181 2.42 -23.52 2.50
N ASP A 182 2.82 -22.35 2.04
CA ASP A 182 2.64 -21.10 2.77
C ASP A 182 2.40 -19.92 1.80
N ARG A 183 2.25 -18.72 2.33
CA ARG A 183 1.97 -17.51 1.58
C ARG A 183 3.26 -16.73 1.32
N LYS A 184 3.41 -16.22 0.10
CA LYS A 184 4.51 -15.34 -0.32
C LYS A 184 3.97 -14.01 -0.82
N ASN A 185 4.75 -12.95 -0.63
CA ASN A 185 4.53 -11.74 -1.37
C ASN A 185 4.78 -11.97 -2.86
N ALA A 186 3.97 -11.32 -3.66
CA ALA A 186 4.00 -11.46 -5.10
C ALA A 186 3.72 -10.11 -5.78
N VAL A 187 4.11 -10.01 -7.03
CA VAL A 187 3.85 -8.84 -7.86
C VAL A 187 3.21 -9.27 -9.17
N ALA A 188 2.25 -8.47 -9.63
CA ALA A 188 1.66 -8.56 -10.97
C ALA A 188 1.69 -7.18 -11.62
N GLU A 189 1.58 -7.12 -12.94
CA GLU A 189 1.53 -5.86 -13.69
C GLU A 189 0.28 -5.80 -14.55
N PHE A 190 -0.34 -4.63 -14.60
CA PHE A 190 -1.57 -4.36 -15.34
C PHE A 190 -1.45 -3.09 -16.17
N THR A 191 -2.25 -3.01 -17.23
CA THR A 191 -2.53 -1.75 -17.91
C THR A 191 -3.37 -0.83 -17.01
N PRO A 192 -3.47 0.47 -17.32
CA PRO A 192 -4.38 1.40 -16.64
C PRO A 192 -5.86 0.97 -16.70
N ASP A 193 -6.23 0.12 -17.65
CA ASP A 193 -7.60 -0.39 -17.82
C ASP A 193 -7.84 -1.74 -17.14
N GLY A 194 -6.81 -2.27 -16.44
CA GLY A 194 -6.93 -3.53 -15.68
C GLY A 194 -6.65 -4.79 -16.50
N GLU A 195 -6.08 -4.68 -17.71
CA GLU A 195 -5.61 -5.83 -18.47
C GLU A 195 -4.29 -6.35 -17.88
N LEU A 196 -4.20 -7.66 -17.69
CA LEU A 196 -3.02 -8.33 -17.15
C LEU A 196 -1.86 -8.30 -18.14
N LEU A 197 -0.76 -7.62 -17.78
CA LEU A 197 0.49 -7.58 -18.56
C LEU A 197 1.47 -8.65 -18.10
N LYS A 198 1.56 -8.85 -16.79
CA LYS A 198 2.43 -9.86 -16.18
C LYS A 198 1.70 -10.55 -15.04
N ASP A 199 1.61 -11.87 -15.14
CA ASP A 199 0.92 -12.69 -14.14
C ASP A 199 1.61 -12.61 -12.78
N ILE A 200 0.83 -12.90 -11.74
CA ILE A 200 1.30 -12.91 -10.37
C ILE A 200 2.53 -13.79 -10.22
N THR A 201 3.61 -13.19 -9.77
CA THR A 201 4.91 -13.84 -9.64
C THR A 201 5.41 -13.65 -8.21
N PRO A 202 5.71 -14.72 -7.47
CA PRO A 202 6.28 -14.62 -6.15
C PRO A 202 7.58 -13.82 -6.15
N LEU A 203 7.73 -12.97 -5.13
CA LEU A 203 9.00 -12.33 -4.84
C LEU A 203 9.94 -13.32 -4.16
N ALA A 204 11.24 -13.17 -4.39
CA ALA A 204 12.23 -13.88 -3.60
C ALA A 204 12.20 -13.35 -2.16
N GLY A 205 12.19 -14.23 -1.17
CA GLY A 205 12.19 -13.87 0.26
C GLY A 205 11.24 -14.70 1.10
N ASP A 206 11.14 -14.31 2.36
CA ASP A 206 10.34 -15.00 3.36
C ASP A 206 8.83 -14.80 3.17
N PHE A 207 8.07 -15.61 3.91
CA PHE A 207 6.61 -15.60 3.93
C PHE A 207 6.10 -14.43 4.73
N LEU A 208 5.26 -13.60 4.11
CA LEU A 208 4.92 -12.30 4.64
C LEU A 208 3.43 -12.03 4.46
N TYR A 209 2.90 -11.29 5.42
CA TYR A 209 1.49 -10.94 5.47
C TYR A 209 1.33 -9.45 5.08
N ASN A 210 0.28 -9.12 4.35
CA ASN A 210 -0.16 -7.74 4.10
C ASN A 210 0.96 -6.77 3.68
N PRO A 211 1.38 -6.77 2.41
CA PRO A 211 2.42 -5.88 1.93
C PRO A 211 1.94 -4.42 1.86
N ALA A 212 2.82 -3.51 2.27
CA ALA A 212 2.77 -2.12 1.85
C ALA A 212 3.91 -1.84 0.90
N ALA A 213 3.71 -0.99 -0.06
CA ALA A 213 4.77 -0.61 -0.97
C ALA A 213 4.84 0.90 -1.16
N CYS A 214 6.04 1.43 -1.20
CA CYS A 214 6.32 2.83 -1.47
C CYS A 214 7.32 2.93 -2.64
N PRO A 215 7.00 3.62 -3.73
CA PRO A 215 7.97 3.89 -4.77
C PRO A 215 9.07 4.80 -4.24
N VAL A 216 10.33 4.41 -4.43
CA VAL A 216 11.50 5.21 -4.01
C VAL A 216 12.04 6.01 -5.18
N ASP A 217 12.11 5.36 -6.32
CA ASP A 217 12.58 5.95 -7.58
C ASP A 217 11.84 5.30 -8.77
N GLY A 218 12.27 5.62 -10.00
CA GLY A 218 11.66 5.07 -11.21
C GLY A 218 11.74 3.54 -11.34
N ARG A 219 12.50 2.84 -10.50
CA ARG A 219 12.78 1.41 -10.60
C ARG A 219 12.46 0.63 -9.32
N ARG A 220 12.86 1.15 -8.17
CA ARG A 220 12.82 0.45 -6.88
C ARG A 220 11.64 0.87 -6.04
N ASP A 221 11.11 -0.09 -5.29
CA ASP A 221 10.08 0.10 -4.28
C ASP A 221 10.61 -0.38 -2.92
N ILE A 222 10.17 0.23 -1.83
CA ILE A 222 10.31 -0.34 -0.49
C ILE A 222 9.02 -1.09 -0.20
N LEU A 223 9.16 -2.36 0.11
CA LEU A 223 8.08 -3.22 0.55
C LEU A 223 8.17 -3.41 2.06
N PHE A 224 7.06 -3.18 2.74
CA PHE A 224 6.95 -3.28 4.19
C PHE A 224 5.88 -4.30 4.57
N PRO A 225 6.18 -5.58 4.47
CA PRO A 225 5.23 -6.62 4.85
C PRO A 225 5.21 -6.79 6.36
N THR A 226 4.04 -7.13 6.87
CA THR A 226 3.86 -7.48 8.27
C THR A 226 4.14 -8.96 8.46
N TYR A 227 4.95 -9.31 9.43
CA TYR A 227 5.16 -10.68 9.86
C TYR A 227 4.16 -11.04 10.94
N LEU A 228 3.35 -12.06 10.70
CA LEU A 228 2.45 -12.62 11.69
C LEU A 228 2.99 -13.97 12.16
N ASN A 229 3.61 -13.97 13.33
CA ASN A 229 4.03 -15.24 13.92
C ASN A 229 2.87 -16.07 14.49
N ASN A 230 1.62 -15.52 14.50
CA ASN A 230 0.56 -16.10 15.31
C ASN A 230 -0.84 -16.03 14.75
N MET A 231 -1.05 -16.48 13.54
CA MET A 231 -2.42 -16.70 13.06
C MET A 231 -3.07 -17.98 13.62
N TYR A 232 -2.36 -18.81 14.41
CA TYR A 232 -2.87 -20.10 14.86
C TYR A 232 -2.55 -20.37 16.33
N PRO A 233 -3.42 -21.09 17.06
CA PRO A 233 -3.20 -21.44 18.46
C PRO A 233 -1.87 -22.18 18.65
N GLY A 234 -1.04 -21.69 19.57
CA GLY A 234 0.24 -22.31 19.93
C GLY A 234 1.49 -21.66 19.34
N MET A 235 1.33 -20.61 18.55
CA MET A 235 2.46 -19.80 18.04
C MET A 235 2.73 -18.60 18.99
N SER A 236 3.95 -18.04 18.96
CA SER A 236 4.34 -16.95 19.87
C SER A 236 3.61 -15.63 19.57
N ASP A 237 3.27 -14.83 20.58
CA ASP A 237 2.41 -13.63 20.49
C ASP A 237 3.09 -12.40 19.84
N THR A 238 4.19 -12.57 19.16
CA THR A 238 4.93 -11.45 18.58
C THR A 238 4.66 -11.27 17.09
N CYS A 239 4.08 -10.15 16.76
CA CYS A 239 4.05 -9.62 15.41
C CYS A 239 5.26 -8.71 15.21
N PHE A 240 5.95 -8.79 14.09
CA PHE A 240 7.04 -7.90 13.78
C PHE A 240 7.04 -7.48 12.31
N PHE A 241 7.61 -6.31 12.06
CA PHE A 241 7.78 -5.80 10.72
C PHE A 241 9.16 -6.12 10.19
N LYS A 242 9.22 -6.42 8.91
CA LYS A 242 10.44 -6.43 8.12
C LYS A 242 10.32 -5.38 7.03
N CYS A 243 11.44 -5.00 6.44
CA CYS A 243 11.49 -4.04 5.35
C CYS A 243 12.39 -4.57 4.23
N PHE A 244 11.97 -4.40 3.00
CA PHE A 244 12.70 -4.88 1.82
C PHE A 244 12.78 -3.79 0.77
N VAL A 245 13.91 -3.67 0.09
CA VAL A 245 13.96 -3.02 -1.21
C VAL A 245 13.66 -4.04 -2.29
N VAL A 246 12.78 -3.68 -3.22
CA VAL A 246 12.38 -4.53 -4.34
C VAL A 246 12.76 -3.88 -5.65
N ASP A 247 13.47 -4.64 -6.49
CA ASP A 247 13.86 -4.28 -7.84
C ASP A 247 13.46 -5.41 -8.80
N GLY A 248 12.38 -5.22 -9.54
CA GLY A 248 11.77 -6.28 -10.36
C GLY A 248 11.20 -7.40 -9.48
N LEU A 249 11.80 -8.59 -9.56
CA LEU A 249 11.47 -9.75 -8.72
C LEU A 249 12.49 -9.99 -7.60
N TYR A 250 13.58 -9.23 -7.60
CA TYR A 250 14.60 -9.33 -6.57
C TYR A 250 14.19 -8.51 -5.35
N SER A 251 14.34 -9.08 -4.18
CA SER A 251 14.15 -8.38 -2.91
C SER A 251 15.36 -8.58 -2.00
N LYS A 252 15.74 -7.52 -1.30
CA LYS A 252 16.81 -7.52 -0.30
C LYS A 252 16.25 -6.95 1.00
N GLU A 253 16.40 -7.69 2.09
CA GLU A 253 16.03 -7.21 3.42
C GLU A 253 16.88 -6.01 3.81
N LEU A 254 16.24 -5.01 4.41
CA LEU A 254 16.86 -3.78 4.91
C LEU A 254 16.88 -3.79 6.42
N GLU A 255 17.80 -3.06 7.02
CA GLU A 255 17.74 -2.78 8.44
C GLU A 255 16.46 -1.98 8.77
N CYS A 256 15.74 -2.42 9.79
CA CYS A 256 14.47 -1.83 10.20
C CYS A 256 14.31 -1.86 11.72
N ASP A 257 14.01 -0.72 12.33
CA ASP A 257 13.89 -0.57 13.78
C ASP A 257 12.45 -0.30 14.26
N LEU A 258 11.42 -0.49 13.41
CA LEU A 258 10.02 -0.24 13.77
C LEU A 258 9.57 -1.04 15.00
N ASN A 259 10.08 -2.26 15.13
CA ASN A 259 9.64 -3.18 16.20
C ASN A 259 9.87 -2.65 17.62
N ARG A 260 10.77 -1.68 17.81
CA ARG A 260 10.99 -1.02 19.11
C ARG A 260 9.81 -0.16 19.59
N TRP A 261 8.90 0.18 18.67
CA TRP A 261 7.73 1.01 18.92
C TRP A 261 6.43 0.21 19.05
N VAL A 262 6.50 -1.13 18.99
CA VAL A 262 5.35 -1.99 19.22
C VAL A 262 5.15 -2.14 20.71
N GLU A 263 3.98 -1.72 21.20
CA GLU A 263 3.65 -1.83 22.62
C GLU A 263 3.38 -3.30 23.02
N PRO A 264 3.77 -3.73 24.24
CA PRO A 264 3.63 -5.13 24.66
C PRO A 264 2.19 -5.66 24.63
N GLU A 265 1.19 -4.79 24.86
CA GLU A 265 -0.24 -5.12 24.80
C GLU A 265 -0.79 -5.16 23.37
N GLU A 266 -0.09 -4.61 22.41
CA GLU A 266 -0.46 -4.67 21.00
C GLU A 266 -0.09 -6.04 20.42
N LYS A 267 -0.90 -7.04 20.71
CA LYS A 267 -0.68 -8.43 20.32
C LYS A 267 -0.66 -8.66 18.82
N TRP A 268 -1.24 -7.74 18.05
CA TRP A 268 -1.43 -7.88 16.62
C TRP A 268 -1.14 -6.55 15.91
N VAL A 269 0.02 -6.45 15.36
CA VAL A 269 0.34 -5.36 14.42
C VAL A 269 -0.09 -5.82 13.06
N LEU A 270 -1.18 -5.27 12.57
CA LEU A 270 -1.76 -5.72 11.32
C LEU A 270 -1.69 -4.66 10.26
N ALA A 271 -1.45 -5.18 9.19
CA ALA A 271 -2.16 -5.11 7.96
C ALA A 271 -2.42 -3.70 7.45
N ALA A 272 -2.09 -3.49 6.25
CA ALA A 272 -2.14 -2.30 5.44
C ALA A 272 -1.16 -1.18 5.83
N PRO A 273 0.11 -1.51 6.17
CA PRO A 273 1.07 -0.43 6.24
C PRO A 273 1.12 0.27 4.88
N GLY A 274 1.20 1.59 4.88
CA GLY A 274 1.28 2.41 3.69
C GLY A 274 2.19 3.59 3.94
N PHE A 275 2.97 3.99 2.92
CA PHE A 275 3.78 5.19 3.04
C PHE A 275 3.02 6.42 2.57
N ILE A 276 3.16 7.51 3.29
CA ILE A 276 2.60 8.81 2.94
C ILE A 276 3.62 9.93 3.20
N ARG A 277 3.58 10.97 2.38
CA ARG A 277 4.31 12.22 2.64
C ARG A 277 3.39 13.24 3.29
N ILE A 278 3.88 13.85 4.38
CA ILE A 278 3.24 14.98 5.04
C ILE A 278 4.27 16.11 5.08
N GLY A 279 4.06 17.14 4.28
CA GLY A 279 5.11 18.11 3.99
C GLY A 279 6.32 17.46 3.32
N ASP A 280 7.50 17.69 3.85
CA ASP A 280 8.75 17.10 3.36
C ASP A 280 9.06 15.73 3.98
N ASP A 281 8.34 15.34 5.01
CA ASP A 281 8.59 14.11 5.76
C ASP A 281 7.85 12.91 5.18
N LEU A 282 8.51 11.75 5.25
CA LEU A 282 7.92 10.46 4.92
C LEU A 282 7.41 9.81 6.20
N TYR A 283 6.17 9.30 6.17
CA TYR A 283 5.58 8.55 7.27
C TYR A 283 5.16 7.17 6.82
N LEU A 284 5.33 6.19 7.70
CA LEU A 284 4.65 4.91 7.60
C LEU A 284 3.32 5.02 8.36
N ALA A 285 2.23 4.77 7.66
CA ALA A 285 0.90 4.61 8.23
C ALA A 285 0.65 3.12 8.46
N TYR A 286 0.20 2.74 9.66
CA TYR A 286 -0.06 1.34 10.01
C TYR A 286 -1.13 1.27 11.09
N ASN A 287 -1.71 0.09 11.28
CA ASN A 287 -2.66 -0.13 12.36
C ASN A 287 -2.15 -1.13 13.38
N THR A 288 -2.55 -0.92 14.62
CA THR A 288 -2.36 -1.85 15.72
C THR A 288 -3.70 -2.32 16.24
N ARG A 289 -3.71 -3.44 16.94
CA ARG A 289 -4.91 -4.00 17.57
C ARG A 289 -4.62 -4.52 18.96
N THR A 290 -5.55 -4.25 19.85
CA THR A 290 -5.61 -4.91 21.15
C THR A 290 -6.90 -5.71 21.25
N TYR A 291 -6.83 -6.84 21.93
CA TYR A 291 -7.97 -7.73 22.13
C TYR A 291 -8.23 -7.88 23.61
N SER A 292 -9.50 -7.83 24.00
CA SER A 292 -9.91 -8.04 25.38
C SER A 292 -9.87 -9.52 25.81
N HIS A 293 -9.81 -10.45 24.84
CA HIS A 293 -9.84 -11.90 25.07
C HIS A 293 -8.77 -12.65 24.28
N ASP A 294 -8.44 -13.88 24.71
CA ASP A 294 -7.45 -14.74 24.04
C ASP A 294 -7.87 -15.20 22.65
N THR A 295 -9.17 -15.15 22.35
CA THR A 295 -9.69 -15.47 21.02
C THR A 295 -10.23 -14.19 20.37
N PRO A 296 -9.58 -13.66 19.32
CA PRO A 296 -10.01 -12.42 18.69
C PRO A 296 -11.42 -12.56 18.08
N ARG A 297 -12.31 -11.67 18.45
CA ARG A 297 -13.60 -11.46 17.80
C ARG A 297 -13.61 -10.07 17.20
N ALA A 298 -14.32 -9.88 16.10
CA ALA A 298 -14.37 -8.60 15.44
C ALA A 298 -15.09 -7.51 16.25
N ASP A 299 -15.87 -7.88 17.24
CA ASP A 299 -16.62 -7.02 18.16
C ASP A 299 -15.86 -6.65 19.45
N ASP A 300 -14.71 -7.31 19.73
CA ASP A 300 -13.93 -7.13 20.96
C ASP A 300 -12.55 -6.49 20.70
N VAL A 301 -12.41 -5.78 19.61
CA VAL A 301 -11.13 -5.27 19.13
C VAL A 301 -11.05 -3.76 19.25
N VAL A 302 -10.01 -3.24 19.89
CA VAL A 302 -9.62 -1.84 19.73
C VAL A 302 -8.55 -1.77 18.64
N THR A 303 -8.91 -1.13 17.53
CA THR A 303 -7.98 -0.88 16.42
C THR A 303 -7.61 0.59 16.41
N LYS A 304 -6.31 0.86 16.27
CA LYS A 304 -5.75 2.20 16.20
C LYS A 304 -4.96 2.36 14.90
N TYR A 305 -5.17 3.45 14.21
CA TYR A 305 -4.32 3.88 13.10
C TYR A 305 -3.24 4.80 13.61
N LYS A 306 -2.02 4.53 13.21
CA LYS A 306 -0.84 5.26 13.66
C LYS A 306 0.00 5.73 12.46
N LEU A 307 0.66 6.87 12.65
CA LEU A 307 1.71 7.38 11.77
C LEU A 307 3.03 7.37 12.51
N ILE A 308 4.09 6.97 11.84
CA ILE A 308 5.44 7.07 12.37
C ILE A 308 6.38 7.63 11.29
N LYS A 309 7.18 8.61 11.67
CA LYS A 309 8.14 9.22 10.75
C LYS A 309 9.20 8.21 10.33
N ALA A 310 9.41 8.09 9.02
CA ALA A 310 10.33 7.15 8.41
C ALA A 310 11.50 7.88 7.73
N VAL A 311 12.70 7.37 7.90
CA VAL A 311 13.92 7.88 7.26
C VAL A 311 14.57 6.75 6.47
N ILE A 312 14.77 6.96 5.17
CA ILE A 312 15.43 6.01 4.28
C ILE A 312 16.92 6.28 4.30
N GLY A 313 17.71 5.29 4.70
CA GLY A 313 19.17 5.32 4.69
C GLY A 313 19.73 4.87 3.35
N TYR A 314 20.72 5.61 2.85
CA TYR A 314 21.41 5.35 1.58
C TYR A 314 22.90 5.19 1.80
N GLU A 315 23.52 4.29 1.05
CA GLU A 315 24.97 4.05 1.02
C GLU A 315 25.60 4.42 -0.32
#